data_6494c6dd6ccd9070256447a1bd615f1b
#
_entry.id   6494c6dd6ccd9070256447a1bd615f1b
#
_cell.length_a   1.000
_cell.length_b   1.000
_cell.length_c   1.000
_cell.angle_alpha   90.00
_cell.angle_beta   90.00
_cell.angle_gamma   90.00
#
_symmetry.space_group_name_H-M   'P 1'
#
loop_
_entity.id
_entity.type
_entity.pdbx_description
1 polymer ?
#
loop_
_entity_poly.entity_id
_entity_poly.type
_entity_poly.pdbx_seq_one_letter_code
_entity_poly.pdbx_strand_id
1 'polypeptide(L)'
;MHHQIEGVNERGEPQLMDHRIRTHGTAAYRSVKRGESNGCHRLHNYVVLRLAGFLVKHRENVRDGLVPEDYVRHLEYKGQAVALASESKCYRFKLTPPVPVTVLHGDVHGNAKSVRSVVPLNVAP
;
A
#
# COMPACT_ATOMS: atom_id res chain seq x y z
N MET A 1 1.63 1.33 2.56
CA MET A 1 1.85 1.51 4.01
C MET A 1 3.34 1.45 4.28
N HIS A 2 3.86 2.36 5.07
CA HIS A 2 5.27 2.43 5.45
C HIS A 2 5.50 1.65 6.74
N HIS A 3 6.56 0.87 6.78
CA HIS A 3 6.97 0.13 7.96
C HIS A 3 8.16 0.81 8.62
N GLN A 4 8.11 0.85 9.93
CA GLN A 4 9.20 1.34 10.77
C GLN A 4 9.61 0.21 11.70
N ILE A 5 10.89 0.16 12.06
CA ILE A 5 11.43 -0.74 13.06
C ILE A 5 11.99 0.05 14.23
N GLU A 6 11.99 -0.57 15.37
CA GLU A 6 12.73 -0.06 16.51
C GLU A 6 14.23 -0.21 16.28
N GLY A 7 14.94 0.85 16.52
CA GLY A 7 16.40 0.93 16.42
C GLY A 7 16.93 1.94 17.41
N VAL A 8 18.21 2.22 17.35
CA VAL A 8 18.84 3.24 18.17
C VAL A 8 19.49 4.30 17.26
N ASN A 9 19.42 5.56 17.67
CA ASN A 9 20.12 6.64 16.99
C ASN A 9 21.63 6.63 17.32
N GLU A 10 22.38 7.55 16.75
CA GLU A 10 23.83 7.70 17.01
C GLU A 10 24.17 7.99 18.48
N ARG A 11 23.19 8.42 19.29
CA ARG A 11 23.33 8.67 20.73
C ARG A 11 22.92 7.47 21.59
N GLY A 12 22.53 6.35 20.96
CA GLY A 12 22.04 5.16 21.66
C GLY A 12 20.60 5.26 22.16
N GLU A 13 19.82 6.27 21.76
CA GLU A 13 18.44 6.45 22.17
C GLU A 13 17.49 5.66 21.25
N PRO A 14 16.44 5.03 21.79
CA PRO A 14 15.45 4.31 21.00
C PRO A 14 14.75 5.24 20.01
N GLN A 15 14.68 4.82 18.75
CA GLN A 15 13.91 5.55 17.74
C GLN A 15 13.29 4.59 16.72
N LEU A 16 12.20 5.05 16.09
CA LEU A 16 11.59 4.35 14.95
C LEU A 16 12.32 4.74 13.66
N MET A 17 12.86 3.74 12.98
CA MET A 17 13.62 3.92 11.74
C MET A 17 12.80 3.44 10.54
N ASP A 18 12.83 4.20 9.45
CA ASP A 18 12.24 3.77 8.18
C ASP A 18 13.18 2.77 7.46
N HIS A 19 12.80 1.52 7.45
CA HIS A 19 13.53 0.44 6.78
C HIS A 19 13.29 0.37 5.28
N ARG A 20 12.55 1.31 4.70
CA ARG A 20 12.12 1.31 3.30
C ARG A 20 11.27 0.11 2.88
N ILE A 21 10.91 -0.76 3.82
CA ILE A 21 9.94 -1.83 3.56
C ILE A 21 8.54 -1.22 3.53
N ARG A 22 7.76 -1.64 2.56
CA ARG A 22 6.41 -1.13 2.32
C ARG A 22 5.45 -2.29 2.13
N THR A 23 4.21 -2.11 2.60
CA THR A 23 3.10 -2.93 2.14
C THR A 23 2.33 -2.17 1.08
N HIS A 24 2.28 -2.73 -0.11
CA HIS A 24 1.66 -2.07 -1.26
C HIS A 24 0.94 -3.05 -2.18
N GLY A 25 0.05 -2.53 -3.02
CA GLY A 25 -0.55 -3.29 -4.09
C GLY A 25 0.42 -3.54 -5.24
N THR A 26 0.13 -4.54 -6.05
CA THR A 26 0.90 -4.84 -7.25
C THR A 26 -0.01 -5.26 -8.40
N ALA A 27 0.33 -4.83 -9.62
CA ALA A 27 -0.30 -5.33 -10.83
C ALA A 27 0.27 -6.70 -11.25
N ALA A 28 1.47 -7.04 -10.81
CA ALA A 28 2.12 -8.31 -11.08
C ALA A 28 1.70 -9.39 -10.07
N TYR A 29 0.46 -9.87 -10.19
CA TYR A 29 -0.13 -10.81 -9.22
C TYR A 29 0.64 -12.12 -9.04
N ARG A 30 1.37 -12.57 -10.07
CA ARG A 30 2.25 -13.74 -9.95
C ARG A 30 3.33 -13.55 -8.89
N SER A 31 3.84 -12.32 -8.73
CA SER A 31 4.86 -12.00 -7.74
C SER A 31 4.37 -12.12 -6.30
N VAL A 32 3.06 -11.99 -6.07
CA VAL A 32 2.45 -12.20 -4.74
C VAL A 32 2.60 -13.65 -4.31
N LYS A 33 2.35 -14.60 -5.24
CA LYS A 33 2.45 -16.04 -4.95
C LYS A 33 3.89 -16.54 -4.85
N ARG A 34 4.81 -15.94 -5.62
CA ARG A 34 6.21 -16.39 -5.70
C ARG A 34 7.11 -15.74 -4.66
N GLY A 35 6.62 -14.75 -3.91
CA GLY A 35 7.43 -14.02 -2.95
C GLY A 35 8.56 -13.19 -3.60
N GLU A 36 8.43 -12.89 -4.88
CA GLU A 36 9.44 -12.13 -5.64
C GLU A 36 9.38 -10.65 -5.27
N SER A 37 10.08 -10.26 -4.21
CA SER A 37 10.23 -8.85 -3.85
C SER A 37 11.58 -8.60 -3.20
N ASN A 38 12.05 -7.35 -3.24
CA ASN A 38 13.25 -6.91 -2.53
C ASN A 38 12.92 -6.49 -1.08
N GLY A 39 12.06 -7.26 -0.39
CA GLY A 39 11.65 -7.02 1.00
C GLY A 39 10.27 -6.42 1.18
N CYS A 40 9.69 -5.73 0.20
CA CYS A 40 8.34 -5.18 0.31
C CYS A 40 7.25 -6.27 0.31
N HIS A 41 6.23 -6.08 1.14
CA HIS A 41 5.07 -6.97 1.18
C HIS A 41 4.10 -6.59 0.05
N ARG A 42 3.94 -7.51 -0.90
CA ARG A 42 3.04 -7.32 -2.04
C ARG A 42 1.70 -7.96 -1.78
N LEU A 43 0.64 -7.20 -1.98
CA LEU A 43 -0.74 -7.66 -1.86
C LEU A 43 -1.49 -7.43 -3.18
N HIS A 44 -2.60 -8.12 -3.34
CA HIS A 44 -3.56 -7.73 -4.39
C HIS A 44 -4.08 -6.32 -4.12
N ASN A 45 -4.26 -5.51 -5.15
CA ASN A 45 -4.66 -4.11 -5.03
C ASN A 45 -5.93 -3.93 -4.18
N TYR A 46 -6.94 -4.78 -4.38
CA TYR A 46 -8.18 -4.70 -3.60
C TYR A 46 -7.98 -5.00 -2.12
N VAL A 47 -7.02 -5.88 -1.77
CA VAL A 47 -6.71 -6.21 -0.37
C VAL A 47 -6.04 -5.03 0.31
N VAL A 48 -5.03 -4.43 -0.32
CA VAL A 48 -4.31 -3.30 0.29
C VAL A 48 -5.21 -2.07 0.44
N LEU A 49 -6.11 -1.82 -0.52
CA LEU A 49 -7.06 -0.72 -0.42
C LEU A 49 -8.05 -0.93 0.73
N ARG A 50 -8.59 -2.13 0.88
CA ARG A 50 -9.47 -2.47 2.00
C ARG A 50 -8.77 -2.39 3.35
N LEU A 51 -7.54 -2.90 3.43
CA LEU A 51 -6.74 -2.82 4.64
C LEU A 51 -6.42 -1.37 5.02
N ALA A 52 -6.00 -0.55 4.07
CA ALA A 52 -5.73 0.86 4.30
C ALA A 52 -7.00 1.60 4.77
N GLY A 53 -8.12 1.39 4.09
CA GLY A 53 -9.40 1.98 4.48
C GLY A 53 -9.88 1.54 5.87
N PHE A 54 -9.70 0.25 6.20
CA PHE A 54 -10.00 -0.27 7.53
C PHE A 54 -9.14 0.40 8.61
N LEU A 55 -7.82 0.51 8.40
CA LEU A 55 -6.92 1.13 9.36
C LEU A 55 -7.27 2.61 9.59
N VAL A 56 -7.50 3.38 8.53
CA VAL A 56 -7.87 4.79 8.65
C VAL A 56 -9.22 4.97 9.34
N LYS A 57 -10.17 4.05 9.12
CA LYS A 57 -11.51 4.13 9.73
C LYS A 57 -11.53 3.76 11.21
N HIS A 58 -10.70 2.80 11.62
CA HIS A 58 -10.79 2.17 12.95
C HIS A 58 -9.62 2.46 13.88
N ARG A 59 -8.64 3.25 13.43
CA ARG A 59 -7.50 3.66 14.25
C ARG A 59 -7.46 5.17 14.35
N GLU A 60 -6.98 5.66 15.47
CA GLU A 60 -6.65 7.08 15.59
C GLU A 60 -5.58 7.42 14.56
N ASN A 61 -5.82 8.47 13.83
CA ASN A 61 -4.91 8.91 12.78
C ASN A 61 -4.95 10.42 12.59
N VAL A 62 -3.84 10.95 12.13
CA VAL A 62 -3.71 12.35 11.74
C VAL A 62 -3.35 12.39 10.27
N ARG A 63 -4.08 13.19 9.50
CA ARG A 63 -3.73 13.46 8.11
C ARG A 63 -2.51 14.37 8.08
N ASP A 64 -1.40 13.84 7.62
CA ASP A 64 -0.11 14.50 7.56
C ASP A 64 0.24 14.82 6.10
N GLY A 65 -0.14 16.03 5.70
CA GLY A 65 0.26 16.64 4.45
C GLY A 65 -0.32 16.04 3.18
N LEU A 66 -0.07 16.76 2.11
CA LEU A 66 -0.35 16.42 0.72
C LEU A 66 0.93 15.85 0.13
N VAL A 67 0.86 14.63 -0.39
CA VAL A 67 1.95 14.04 -1.15
C VAL A 67 1.55 14.11 -2.63
N PRO A 68 2.13 15.03 -3.41
CA PRO A 68 1.90 15.02 -4.84
C PRO A 68 2.55 13.76 -5.41
N GLU A 69 1.78 12.92 -6.05
CA GLU A 69 2.29 11.83 -6.86
C GLU A 69 1.92 12.10 -8.30
N ASP A 70 2.86 12.67 -9.03
CA ASP A 70 2.73 12.83 -10.47
C ASP A 70 3.10 11.49 -11.11
N TYR A 71 2.12 10.87 -11.74
CA TYR A 71 2.33 9.67 -12.51
C TYR A 71 2.32 10.00 -13.98
N VAL A 72 3.44 9.77 -14.63
CA VAL A 72 3.55 9.88 -16.09
C VAL A 72 4.03 8.55 -16.64
N ARG A 73 3.29 7.99 -17.59
CA ARG A 73 3.69 6.79 -18.31
C ARG A 73 3.58 7.02 -19.81
N HIS A 74 4.68 6.78 -20.50
CA HIS A 74 4.71 6.78 -21.96
C HIS A 74 4.41 5.36 -22.47
N LEU A 75 3.43 5.26 -23.33
CA LEU A 75 3.00 4.01 -23.95
C LEU A 75 3.05 4.19 -25.47
N GLU A 76 3.41 3.12 -26.16
CA GLU A 76 3.19 3.04 -27.60
C GLU A 76 1.91 2.24 -27.85
N TYR A 77 0.95 2.85 -28.55
CA TYR A 77 -0.29 2.19 -28.93
C TYR A 77 -0.56 2.43 -30.41
N LYS A 78 -0.64 1.35 -31.19
CA LYS A 78 -0.84 1.39 -32.65
C LYS A 78 0.14 2.31 -33.39
N GLY A 79 1.42 2.29 -33.00
CA GLY A 79 2.48 3.12 -33.60
C GLY A 79 2.43 4.60 -33.22
N GLN A 80 1.59 4.98 -32.25
CA GLN A 80 1.52 6.36 -31.73
C GLN A 80 2.02 6.39 -30.28
N ALA A 81 2.88 7.35 -29.98
CA ALA A 81 3.30 7.61 -28.62
C ALA A 81 2.17 8.31 -27.85
N VAL A 82 1.70 7.69 -26.77
CA VAL A 82 0.67 8.23 -25.87
C VAL A 82 1.27 8.44 -24.51
N ALA A 83 1.16 9.67 -23.99
CA ALA A 83 1.50 9.97 -22.60
C ALA A 83 0.24 9.92 -21.73
N LEU A 84 0.23 9.02 -20.75
CA LEU A 84 -0.77 9.02 -19.69
C LEU A 84 -0.21 9.79 -18.51
N ALA A 85 -0.79 10.94 -18.21
CA ALA A 85 -0.46 11.73 -17.03
C ALA A 85 -1.64 11.72 -16.06
N SER A 86 -1.35 11.53 -14.79
CA SER A 86 -2.33 11.67 -13.71
C SER A 86 -1.71 12.49 -12.60
N GLU A 87 -2.30 13.63 -12.33
CA GLU A 87 -1.99 14.41 -11.13
C GLU A 87 -2.89 13.92 -10.01
N SER A 88 -2.33 13.21 -9.07
CA SER A 88 -3.06 12.68 -7.93
C SER A 88 -2.65 13.41 -6.66
N LYS A 89 -3.65 13.90 -5.93
CA LYS A 89 -3.44 14.47 -4.60
C LYS A 89 -3.60 13.36 -3.58
N CYS A 90 -2.48 12.76 -3.17
CA CYS A 90 -2.48 11.74 -2.13
C CYS A 90 -2.27 12.36 -0.74
N TYR A 91 -2.89 11.75 0.25
CA TYR A 91 -2.71 12.15 1.63
C TYR A 91 -1.95 11.08 2.40
N ARG A 92 -1.05 11.52 3.28
CA ARG A 92 -0.43 10.65 4.25
C ARG A 92 -1.26 10.65 5.53
N PHE A 93 -1.46 9.47 6.09
CA PHE A 93 -2.10 9.30 7.39
C PHE A 93 -1.09 8.68 8.36
N LYS A 94 -0.85 9.35 9.48
CA LYS A 94 -0.04 8.83 10.57
C LYS A 94 -0.97 8.17 11.58
N LEU A 95 -0.81 6.87 11.80
CA LEU A 95 -1.58 6.11 12.78
C LEU A 95 -0.97 6.29 14.18
N THR A 96 -1.83 6.48 15.19
CA THR A 96 -1.42 6.66 16.58
C THR A 96 -2.30 5.79 17.49
N PRO A 97 -1.72 4.83 18.23
CA PRO A 97 -0.35 4.34 18.12
C PRO A 97 -0.11 3.58 16.78
N PRO A 98 1.15 3.36 16.40
CA PRO A 98 1.48 2.52 15.25
C PRO A 98 0.87 1.13 15.37
N VAL A 99 0.57 0.50 14.23
CA VAL A 99 0.07 -0.88 14.21
C VAL A 99 1.26 -1.84 14.17
N PRO A 100 1.40 -2.74 15.13
CA PRO A 100 2.44 -3.75 15.06
C PRO A 100 2.19 -4.69 13.88
N VAL A 101 3.26 -5.05 13.18
CA VAL A 101 3.22 -5.96 12.03
C VAL A 101 4.17 -7.11 12.29
N THR A 102 3.64 -8.32 12.30
CA THR A 102 4.44 -9.54 12.39
C THR A 102 4.33 -10.31 11.09
N VAL A 103 5.46 -10.64 10.49
CA VAL A 103 5.53 -11.47 9.28
C VAL A 103 5.82 -12.90 9.73
N LEU A 104 4.86 -13.78 9.47
CA LEU A 104 4.99 -15.19 9.82
C LEU A 104 5.45 -16.01 8.61
N HIS A 105 6.28 -17.01 8.85
CA HIS A 105 6.53 -18.07 7.89
C HIS A 105 5.36 -19.05 7.89
N GLY A 106 4.93 -19.48 6.72
CA GLY A 106 3.88 -20.48 6.56
C GLY A 106 2.99 -20.24 5.35
N ASP A 107 2.13 -21.20 5.10
CA ASP A 107 1.13 -21.10 4.04
C ASP A 107 -0.07 -20.27 4.52
N VAL A 108 -0.60 -19.46 3.61
CA VAL A 108 -1.84 -18.73 3.88
C VAL A 108 -3.02 -19.69 3.69
N HIS A 109 -3.52 -20.19 4.80
CA HIS A 109 -4.76 -20.96 4.82
C HIS A 109 -5.94 -19.98 4.96
N GLY A 110 -6.61 -19.67 3.88
CA GLY A 110 -7.80 -18.84 3.86
C GLY A 110 -8.87 -19.45 2.95
N ASN A 111 -10.06 -19.65 3.47
CA ASN A 111 -11.21 -19.85 2.62
C ASN A 111 -11.50 -18.52 1.92
N ALA A 112 -11.02 -18.37 0.70
CA ALA A 112 -11.39 -17.23 -0.15
C ALA A 112 -12.90 -17.33 -0.43
N LYS A 113 -13.71 -16.68 0.42
CA LYS A 113 -15.09 -16.40 0.04
C LYS A 113 -15.01 -15.48 -1.17
N SER A 114 -15.47 -15.95 -2.33
CA SER A 114 -15.61 -15.12 -3.50
C SER A 114 -16.39 -13.87 -3.11
N VAL A 115 -15.86 -12.71 -3.46
CA VAL A 115 -16.57 -11.44 -3.27
C VAL A 115 -17.80 -11.51 -4.17
N ARG A 116 -18.94 -11.90 -3.61
CA ARG A 116 -20.23 -11.81 -4.28
C ARG A 116 -20.57 -10.32 -4.33
N SER A 117 -20.68 -9.82 -5.52
CA SER A 117 -21.11 -8.46 -5.91
C SER A 117 -20.21 -7.32 -5.43
N VAL A 118 -19.44 -6.81 -6.38
CA VAL A 118 -19.03 -5.40 -6.36
C VAL A 118 -20.32 -4.59 -6.45
N VAL A 119 -20.69 -3.91 -5.38
CA VAL A 119 -21.73 -2.88 -5.44
C VAL A 119 -21.20 -1.83 -6.42
N PRO A 120 -21.89 -1.56 -7.54
CA PRO A 120 -21.46 -0.50 -8.43
C PRO A 120 -21.43 0.80 -7.64
N LEU A 121 -20.31 1.50 -7.70
CA LEU A 121 -20.23 2.87 -7.24
C LEU A 121 -21.23 3.66 -8.09
N ASN A 122 -22.37 4.03 -7.52
CA ASN A 122 -23.24 5.02 -8.09
C ASN A 122 -22.44 6.34 -8.09
N VAL A 123 -21.77 6.61 -9.19
CA VAL A 123 -21.29 7.93 -9.51
C VAL A 123 -22.53 8.69 -9.95
N ALA A 124 -23.12 9.45 -9.03
CA ALA A 124 -24.14 10.41 -9.38
C ALA A 124 -23.54 11.48 -10.31
N PRO A 125 -24.30 11.97 -11.29
CA PRO A 125 -23.85 12.95 -12.28
C PRO A 125 -23.43 14.29 -11.66
#